data_596916e7262eaef958a09f6dd760bf63
#
_entry.id   596916e7262eaef958a09f6dd760bf63
#
_cell.length_a   1.000
_cell.length_b   1.000
_cell.length_c   1.000
_cell.angle_alpha   90.00
_cell.angle_beta   90.00
_cell.angle_gamma   90.00
#
_symmetry.space_group_name_H-M   'P 1'
#
loop_
_entity.id
_entity.type
_entity.pdbx_description
1 polymer ?
#
loop_
_entity_poly.entity_id
_entity_poly.type
_entity_poly.pdbx_seq_one_letter_code
_entity_poly.pdbx_strand_id
1 'polypeptide(L)'
;VNGVGGRVRARDVQVGCRLWTLDGERTVQTTVTAVETVKVRQVLDVVTDHVTFTVAPDHLLGTPDGWVHARDAEGTVVAWAHARKLCRERLTVTPGYEFGYMIGANCSDGTVGKNYVSLVVNDEGFASRYASCLAAATGLSARLEAVTRPSGYLKRDVSGFRVRVVSSCLADLMRQYAGGDAHHMRQRFPRVVLRDPETFEGFLDGYTDGDGYRSKRWRGRLLVSANVPFLSELAHVVGARFTPAAHRSASHLVVADSWPSRGTFTPEQHPLQLKESTWAEVRRVRLRGAESPKPFTLYSYRLDPYPGFLVNGHLARQPW
;
A
#
# COMPACT_ATOMS: atom_id res chain seq x y z
N VAL A 1 10.83 -18.65 -9.74
CA VAL A 1 11.11 -18.10 -8.40
C VAL A 1 11.59 -16.65 -8.51
N ASN A 2 11.51 -15.92 -7.42
CA ASN A 2 11.95 -14.53 -7.35
C ASN A 2 13.40 -14.45 -6.85
N GLY A 3 14.36 -14.38 -7.77
CA GLY A 3 15.76 -14.09 -7.46
C GLY A 3 16.00 -12.60 -7.20
N VAL A 4 17.07 -12.27 -6.48
CA VAL A 4 17.43 -10.87 -6.16
C VAL A 4 17.73 -10.05 -7.43
N GLY A 5 18.22 -10.70 -8.50
CA GLY A 5 18.44 -10.05 -9.80
C GLY A 5 17.23 -10.06 -10.75
N GLY A 6 16.09 -10.61 -10.34
CA GLY A 6 14.88 -10.74 -11.15
C GLY A 6 14.27 -12.14 -11.11
N ARG A 7 13.31 -12.39 -11.98
CA ARG A 7 12.69 -13.73 -12.08
C ARG A 7 13.67 -14.73 -12.67
N VAL A 8 13.81 -15.87 -12.00
CA VAL A 8 14.66 -16.99 -12.42
C VAL A 8 13.77 -18.23 -12.61
N ARG A 9 14.00 -19.01 -13.64
CA ARG A 9 13.32 -20.32 -13.78
C ARG A 9 13.82 -21.24 -12.69
N ALA A 10 12.96 -22.09 -12.15
CA ALA A 10 13.35 -23.03 -11.08
C ALA A 10 14.56 -23.89 -11.46
N ARG A 11 14.64 -24.33 -12.71
CA ARG A 11 15.75 -25.16 -13.22
C ARG A 11 17.11 -24.42 -13.30
N ASP A 12 17.08 -23.10 -13.32
CA ASP A 12 18.29 -22.26 -13.49
C ASP A 12 18.81 -21.76 -12.13
N VAL A 13 18.15 -22.10 -11.01
CA VAL A 13 18.61 -21.78 -9.67
C VAL A 13 19.74 -22.73 -9.26
N GLN A 14 20.84 -22.15 -8.78
CA GLN A 14 22.04 -22.86 -8.36
C GLN A 14 22.39 -22.54 -6.91
N VAL A 15 23.25 -23.35 -6.31
CA VAL A 15 23.87 -23.05 -5.01
C VAL A 15 24.57 -21.69 -5.05
N GLY A 16 24.38 -20.88 -4.03
CA GLY A 16 24.86 -19.50 -3.96
C GLY A 16 23.90 -18.46 -4.54
N CYS A 17 22.85 -18.87 -5.28
CA CYS A 17 21.82 -17.93 -5.72
C CYS A 17 21.09 -17.30 -4.51
N ARG A 18 20.87 -15.99 -4.58
CA ARG A 18 20.07 -15.27 -3.59
C ARG A 18 18.62 -15.14 -4.08
N LEU A 19 17.70 -15.59 -3.25
CA LEU A 19 16.26 -15.54 -3.50
C LEU A 19 15.59 -14.56 -2.52
N TRP A 20 14.49 -13.98 -2.96
CA TRP A 20 13.63 -13.21 -2.08
C TRP A 20 12.72 -14.14 -1.27
N THR A 21 12.55 -13.79 0.00
CA THR A 21 11.61 -14.41 0.95
C THR A 21 10.94 -13.34 1.80
N LEU A 22 10.11 -13.75 2.75
CA LEU A 22 9.48 -12.88 3.74
C LEU A 22 9.96 -13.24 5.15
N ASP A 23 10.19 -12.20 5.94
CA ASP A 23 10.34 -12.24 7.39
C ASP A 23 9.25 -11.32 7.97
N GLY A 24 8.16 -11.91 8.44
CA GLY A 24 6.93 -11.17 8.73
C GLY A 24 6.42 -10.43 7.49
N GLU A 25 6.27 -9.12 7.59
CA GLU A 25 5.78 -8.24 6.50
C GLU A 25 6.90 -7.68 5.60
N ARG A 26 8.17 -8.02 5.88
CA ARG A 26 9.33 -7.50 5.15
C ARG A 26 9.87 -8.51 4.15
N THR A 27 10.28 -8.02 2.99
CA THR A 27 11.06 -8.81 2.05
C THR A 27 12.52 -8.83 2.46
N VAL A 28 13.05 -10.04 2.60
CA VAL A 28 14.46 -10.29 2.95
C VAL A 28 15.09 -11.25 1.94
N GLN A 29 16.39 -11.44 2.03
CA GLN A 29 17.11 -12.34 1.15
C GLN A 29 17.47 -13.63 1.88
N THR A 30 17.39 -14.74 1.17
CA THR A 30 17.90 -16.03 1.59
C THR A 30 18.82 -16.61 0.52
N THR A 31 19.78 -17.45 0.89
CA THR A 31 20.77 -18.02 -0.02
C THR A 31 20.50 -19.50 -0.22
N VAL A 32 20.57 -19.96 -1.46
CA VAL A 32 20.46 -21.39 -1.79
C VAL A 32 21.74 -22.11 -1.40
N THR A 33 21.63 -23.05 -0.46
CA THR A 33 22.77 -23.87 0.03
C THR A 33 22.83 -25.24 -0.60
N ALA A 34 21.68 -25.78 -1.07
CA ALA A 34 21.64 -27.01 -1.86
C ALA A 34 20.45 -26.98 -2.84
N VAL A 35 20.58 -27.70 -3.93
CA VAL A 35 19.54 -27.88 -4.96
C VAL A 35 19.36 -29.38 -5.19
N GLU A 36 18.15 -29.87 -5.06
CA GLU A 36 17.77 -31.26 -5.36
C GLU A 36 16.71 -31.27 -6.45
N THR A 37 16.68 -32.33 -7.23
CA THR A 37 15.72 -32.51 -8.32
C THR A 37 14.84 -33.71 -8.04
N VAL A 38 13.53 -33.52 -8.09
CA VAL A 38 12.55 -34.59 -7.86
C VAL A 38 11.62 -34.71 -9.06
N LYS A 39 11.35 -35.94 -9.47
CA LYS A 39 10.36 -36.21 -10.51
C LYS A 39 9.04 -36.64 -9.87
N VAL A 40 7.96 -35.95 -10.26
CA VAL A 40 6.61 -36.21 -9.75
C VAL A 40 5.64 -36.39 -10.92
N ARG A 41 4.58 -37.16 -10.71
CA ARG A 41 3.53 -37.37 -11.73
C ARG A 41 2.47 -36.28 -11.70
N GLN A 42 2.34 -35.58 -10.58
CA GLN A 42 1.29 -34.61 -10.38
C GLN A 42 1.86 -33.32 -9.80
N VAL A 43 1.32 -32.20 -10.22
CA VAL A 43 1.58 -30.85 -9.70
C VAL A 43 0.26 -30.11 -9.51
N LEU A 44 0.27 -29.06 -8.72
CA LEU A 44 -0.87 -28.19 -8.52
C LEU A 44 -0.64 -26.84 -9.17
N ASP A 45 -1.62 -26.37 -9.92
CA ASP A 45 -1.73 -24.97 -10.31
C ASP A 45 -2.58 -24.24 -9.28
N VAL A 46 -1.93 -23.36 -8.52
CA VAL A 46 -2.57 -22.50 -7.52
C VAL A 46 -2.91 -21.17 -8.19
N VAL A 47 -4.19 -20.85 -8.23
CA VAL A 47 -4.73 -19.62 -8.84
C VAL A 47 -5.08 -18.64 -7.74
N THR A 48 -4.42 -17.50 -7.71
CA THR A 48 -4.71 -16.40 -6.78
C THR A 48 -5.27 -15.18 -7.51
N ASP A 49 -5.64 -14.14 -6.76
CA ASP A 49 -6.07 -12.84 -7.30
C ASP A 49 -5.04 -12.20 -8.24
N HIS A 50 -3.77 -12.55 -8.07
CA HIS A 50 -2.67 -11.87 -8.74
C HIS A 50 -2.04 -12.70 -9.86
N VAL A 51 -1.92 -14.01 -9.66
CA VAL A 51 -1.19 -14.88 -10.60
C VAL A 51 -1.48 -16.36 -10.37
N THR A 52 -1.26 -17.16 -11.40
CA THR A 52 -1.21 -18.63 -11.28
C THR A 52 0.24 -19.08 -11.14
N PHE A 53 0.52 -20.00 -10.23
CA PHE A 53 1.83 -20.62 -10.08
C PHE A 53 1.70 -22.12 -9.80
N THR A 54 2.75 -22.87 -10.16
CA THR A 54 2.74 -24.34 -10.08
C THR A 54 3.71 -24.82 -9.02
N VAL A 55 3.23 -25.69 -8.13
CA VAL A 55 3.99 -26.28 -7.01
C VAL A 55 3.64 -27.76 -6.83
N ALA A 56 4.40 -28.46 -5.96
CA ALA A 56 4.01 -29.80 -5.50
C ALA A 56 2.77 -29.75 -4.58
N PRO A 57 1.97 -30.83 -4.52
CA PRO A 57 0.78 -30.86 -3.65
C PRO A 57 1.05 -30.64 -2.17
N ASP A 58 2.18 -31.09 -1.68
CA ASP A 58 2.64 -30.99 -0.31
C ASP A 58 3.47 -29.72 -0.01
N HIS A 59 3.69 -28.89 -1.02
CA HIS A 59 4.38 -27.60 -0.83
C HIS A 59 3.61 -26.71 0.15
N LEU A 60 4.32 -26.03 1.04
CA LEU A 60 3.72 -25.17 2.05
C LEU A 60 3.64 -23.74 1.55
N LEU A 61 2.48 -23.11 1.74
CA LEU A 61 2.23 -21.70 1.44
C LEU A 61 2.04 -20.93 2.75
N GLY A 62 2.66 -19.75 2.86
CA GLY A 62 2.57 -18.91 4.06
C GLY A 62 1.18 -18.26 4.18
N THR A 63 0.52 -18.42 5.33
CA THR A 63 -0.76 -17.83 5.70
C THR A 63 -0.63 -16.93 6.92
N PRO A 64 -1.64 -16.12 7.30
CA PRO A 64 -1.61 -15.37 8.55
C PRO A 64 -1.38 -16.23 9.79
N ASP A 65 -1.92 -17.45 9.78
CA ASP A 65 -1.91 -18.38 10.92
C ASP A 65 -0.76 -19.39 10.85
N GLY A 66 0.16 -19.24 9.88
CA GLY A 66 1.30 -20.13 9.71
C GLY A 66 1.43 -20.68 8.29
N TRP A 67 1.36 -21.98 8.11
CA TRP A 67 1.59 -22.64 6.83
C TRP A 67 0.46 -23.60 6.48
N VAL A 68 0.06 -23.62 5.22
CA VAL A 68 -0.94 -24.55 4.66
C VAL A 68 -0.32 -25.35 3.51
N HIS A 69 -0.67 -26.60 3.34
CA HIS A 69 -0.30 -27.35 2.14
C HIS A 69 -1.02 -26.78 0.91
N ALA A 70 -0.32 -26.70 -0.22
CA ALA A 70 -0.86 -26.14 -1.46
C ALA A 70 -2.16 -26.85 -1.90
N ARG A 71 -2.31 -28.15 -1.64
CA ARG A 71 -3.53 -28.94 -1.91
C ARG A 71 -4.75 -28.49 -1.09
N ASP A 72 -4.51 -27.92 0.08
CA ASP A 72 -5.55 -27.53 1.04
C ASP A 72 -5.75 -26.00 1.08
N ALA A 73 -5.10 -25.28 0.16
CA ALA A 73 -5.06 -23.81 0.21
C ALA A 73 -6.28 -23.12 -0.44
N GLU A 74 -7.16 -23.83 -1.16
CA GLU A 74 -8.32 -23.22 -1.82
C GLU A 74 -9.24 -22.52 -0.80
N GLY A 75 -9.63 -21.29 -1.08
CA GLY A 75 -10.42 -20.46 -0.16
C GLY A 75 -9.64 -19.83 0.99
N THR A 76 -8.32 -20.06 1.10
CA THR A 76 -7.48 -19.41 2.11
C THR A 76 -6.81 -18.15 1.54
N VAL A 77 -6.19 -17.36 2.42
CA VAL A 77 -5.34 -16.24 2.02
C VAL A 77 -3.87 -16.60 2.26
N VAL A 78 -3.03 -16.29 1.27
CA VAL A 78 -1.59 -16.59 1.28
C VAL A 78 -0.76 -15.35 1.14
N ALA A 79 0.42 -15.34 1.73
CA ALA A 79 1.34 -14.20 1.68
C ALA A 79 1.79 -13.92 0.24
N TRP A 80 1.78 -12.65 -0.13
CA TRP A 80 2.19 -12.20 -1.45
C TRP A 80 3.01 -10.91 -1.35
N ALA A 81 4.20 -10.93 -1.94
CA ALA A 81 5.05 -9.76 -2.10
C ALA A 81 5.02 -9.28 -3.54
N HIS A 82 4.69 -8.02 -3.74
CA HIS A 82 4.68 -7.44 -5.07
C HIS A 82 6.10 -7.41 -5.65
N ALA A 83 6.32 -7.96 -6.84
CA ALA A 83 7.65 -8.02 -7.47
C ALA A 83 8.32 -6.64 -7.64
N ARG A 84 7.53 -5.56 -7.70
CA ARG A 84 8.01 -4.18 -7.76
C ARG A 84 8.42 -3.61 -6.40
N LYS A 85 7.97 -4.23 -5.30
CA LYS A 85 8.36 -3.85 -3.93
C LYS A 85 9.72 -4.44 -3.53
N LEU A 86 10.25 -5.34 -4.33
CA LEU A 86 11.61 -5.81 -4.22
C LEU A 86 12.59 -4.73 -4.74
N CYS A 87 12.28 -3.47 -4.43
CA CYS A 87 13.02 -2.29 -4.86
C CYS A 87 14.27 -2.11 -4.01
N ARG A 88 15.37 -1.70 -4.63
CA ARG A 88 16.65 -1.44 -3.94
C ARG A 88 16.58 -0.20 -3.05
N GLU A 89 15.68 0.74 -3.37
CA GLU A 89 15.51 1.99 -2.65
C GLU A 89 14.34 1.87 -1.68
N ARG A 90 14.64 2.03 -0.39
CA ARG A 90 13.63 2.15 0.65
C ARG A 90 13.35 3.62 0.88
N LEU A 91 12.08 4.00 0.77
CA LEU A 91 11.65 5.34 1.14
C LEU A 91 11.70 5.46 2.66
N THR A 92 12.50 6.40 3.17
CA THR A 92 12.50 6.76 4.59
C THR A 92 11.56 7.94 4.77
N VAL A 93 10.57 7.77 5.63
CA VAL A 93 9.59 8.83 5.93
C VAL A 93 9.91 9.41 7.29
N THR A 94 10.01 10.73 7.35
CA THR A 94 10.14 11.48 8.60
C THR A 94 8.74 11.77 9.14
N PRO A 95 8.41 11.35 10.38
CA PRO A 95 7.14 11.69 11.02
C PRO A 95 7.08 13.17 11.38
N GLY A 96 5.90 13.66 11.72
CA GLY A 96 5.67 15.03 12.16
C GLY A 96 4.69 15.76 11.28
N TYR A 97 4.64 17.08 11.45
CA TYR A 97 3.66 17.96 10.80
C TYR A 97 3.65 17.83 9.26
N GLU A 98 4.82 17.87 8.63
CA GLU A 98 4.96 17.84 7.17
C GLU A 98 4.47 16.53 6.57
N PHE A 99 4.74 15.41 7.25
CA PHE A 99 4.21 14.11 6.86
C PHE A 99 2.68 14.11 6.96
N GLY A 100 2.14 14.57 8.07
CA GLY A 100 0.70 14.71 8.26
C GLY A 100 0.05 15.58 7.19
N TYR A 101 0.63 16.75 6.92
CA TYR A 101 0.15 17.68 5.91
C TYR A 101 0.11 17.05 4.51
N MET A 102 1.18 16.36 4.13
CA MET A 102 1.25 15.63 2.86
C MET A 102 0.11 14.59 2.74
N ILE A 103 -0.15 13.84 3.79
CA ILE A 103 -1.22 12.84 3.82
C ILE A 103 -2.60 13.50 3.72
N GLY A 104 -2.84 14.56 4.50
CA GLY A 104 -4.11 15.30 4.53
C GLY A 104 -4.45 15.92 3.16
N ALA A 105 -3.51 16.63 2.57
CA ALA A 105 -3.66 17.21 1.24
C ALA A 105 -3.90 16.15 0.15
N ASN A 106 -3.30 14.98 0.30
CA ASN A 106 -3.54 13.88 -0.62
C ASN A 106 -4.93 13.25 -0.45
N CYS A 107 -5.47 13.25 0.77
CA CYS A 107 -6.82 12.77 1.05
C CYS A 107 -7.91 13.73 0.55
N SER A 108 -7.62 15.03 0.37
CA SER A 108 -8.56 16.00 -0.23
C SER A 108 -8.53 15.96 -1.77
N ASP A 109 -7.39 16.24 -2.37
CA ASP A 109 -7.25 16.49 -3.83
C ASP A 109 -6.24 15.57 -4.52
N GLY A 110 -5.70 14.59 -3.80
CA GLY A 110 -4.62 13.75 -4.30
C GLY A 110 -5.06 12.70 -5.30
N THR A 111 -4.15 12.39 -6.21
CA THR A 111 -4.23 11.24 -7.12
C THR A 111 -3.06 10.32 -6.86
N VAL A 112 -3.34 9.04 -6.64
CA VAL A 112 -2.33 8.00 -6.45
C VAL A 112 -2.35 7.06 -7.64
N GLY A 113 -1.42 7.29 -8.56
CA GLY A 113 -1.24 6.46 -9.75
C GLY A 113 -0.41 5.21 -9.45
N LYS A 114 -0.10 4.45 -10.49
CA LYS A 114 0.68 3.20 -10.36
C LYS A 114 2.09 3.43 -9.80
N ASN A 115 2.75 4.50 -10.22
CA ASN A 115 4.13 4.83 -9.88
C ASN A 115 4.33 6.33 -9.64
N TYR A 116 3.29 7.06 -9.31
CA TYR A 116 3.37 8.48 -9.00
C TYR A 116 2.30 8.88 -7.99
N VAL A 117 2.55 9.99 -7.32
CA VAL A 117 1.58 10.74 -6.52
C VAL A 117 1.49 12.15 -7.10
N SER A 118 0.29 12.69 -7.20
CA SER A 118 0.04 14.01 -7.77
C SER A 118 -1.07 14.73 -7.04
N LEU A 119 -0.92 16.05 -6.89
CA LEU A 119 -1.95 16.97 -6.44
C LEU A 119 -2.19 17.98 -7.56
N VAL A 120 -3.46 18.30 -7.87
CA VAL A 120 -3.80 19.31 -8.87
C VAL A 120 -4.84 20.25 -8.29
N VAL A 121 -4.43 21.47 -8.02
CA VAL A 121 -5.22 22.50 -7.30
C VAL A 121 -5.18 23.83 -8.01
N ASN A 122 -6.05 24.77 -7.64
CA ASN A 122 -6.09 26.11 -8.24
C ASN A 122 -5.22 27.11 -7.48
N ASP A 123 -4.93 26.85 -6.22
CA ASP A 123 -4.15 27.72 -5.34
C ASP A 123 -2.65 27.35 -5.38
N GLU A 124 -1.82 28.33 -5.75
CA GLU A 124 -0.37 28.16 -5.84
C GLU A 124 0.27 28.00 -4.46
N GLY A 125 -0.24 28.70 -3.46
CA GLY A 125 0.25 28.61 -2.09
C GLY A 125 0.05 27.21 -1.51
N PHE A 126 -1.12 26.63 -1.73
CA PHE A 126 -1.42 25.25 -1.34
C PHE A 126 -0.52 24.26 -2.09
N ALA A 127 -0.38 24.41 -3.42
CA ALA A 127 0.49 23.55 -4.22
C ALA A 127 1.95 23.59 -3.74
N SER A 128 2.48 24.80 -3.50
CA SER A 128 3.85 25.03 -3.03
C SER A 128 4.08 24.45 -1.63
N ARG A 129 3.13 24.65 -0.71
CA ARG A 129 3.18 24.11 0.64
C ARG A 129 3.17 22.58 0.62
N TYR A 130 2.30 21.97 -0.19
CA TYR A 130 2.29 20.53 -0.37
C TYR A 130 3.62 20.00 -0.89
N ALA A 131 4.22 20.64 -1.91
CA ALA A 131 5.51 20.24 -2.45
C ALA A 131 6.63 20.31 -1.39
N SER A 132 6.64 21.37 -0.58
CA SER A 132 7.61 21.57 0.51
C SER A 132 7.45 20.52 1.60
N CYS A 133 6.23 20.27 2.06
CA CYS A 133 5.93 19.24 3.07
C CYS A 133 6.27 17.84 2.57
N LEU A 134 5.97 17.53 1.31
CA LEU A 134 6.34 16.25 0.69
C LEU A 134 7.86 16.07 0.67
N ALA A 135 8.60 17.10 0.27
CA ALA A 135 10.07 17.04 0.25
C ALA A 135 10.65 16.86 1.66
N ALA A 136 10.16 17.59 2.65
CA ALA A 136 10.59 17.48 4.04
C ALA A 136 10.28 16.09 4.64
N ALA A 137 9.09 15.56 4.37
CA ALA A 137 8.66 14.27 4.91
C ALA A 137 9.35 13.06 4.25
N THR A 138 9.75 13.16 2.97
CA THR A 138 10.16 11.99 2.19
C THR A 138 11.55 12.10 1.55
N GLY A 139 12.13 13.30 1.53
CA GLY A 139 13.37 13.60 0.79
C GLY A 139 13.19 13.62 -0.74
N LEU A 140 11.97 13.42 -1.25
CA LEU A 140 11.69 13.40 -2.69
C LEU A 140 11.37 14.81 -3.19
N SER A 141 11.95 15.20 -4.32
CA SER A 141 11.62 16.47 -4.96
C SER A 141 10.39 16.31 -5.87
N ALA A 142 9.40 17.16 -5.66
CA ALA A 142 8.23 17.24 -6.50
C ALA A 142 8.45 18.20 -7.67
N ARG A 143 7.89 17.86 -8.84
CA ARG A 143 7.75 18.80 -9.94
C ARG A 143 6.47 19.63 -9.72
N LEU A 144 6.63 20.94 -9.61
CA LEU A 144 5.53 21.91 -9.59
C LEU A 144 5.44 22.57 -10.97
N GLU A 145 4.27 22.53 -11.58
CA GLU A 145 4.03 23.12 -12.91
C GLU A 145 2.64 23.76 -12.98
N ALA A 146 2.54 24.89 -13.67
CA ALA A 146 1.26 25.47 -14.05
C ALA A 146 0.58 24.55 -15.09
N VAL A 147 -0.71 24.34 -14.93
CA VAL A 147 -1.51 23.49 -15.83
C VAL A 147 -2.85 24.15 -16.14
N THR A 148 -3.37 23.88 -17.33
CA THR A 148 -4.74 24.24 -17.69
C THR A 148 -5.56 22.98 -17.82
N ARG A 149 -6.74 22.95 -17.22
CA ARG A 149 -7.61 21.78 -17.22
C ARG A 149 -9.06 22.17 -17.49
N PRO A 150 -9.85 21.34 -18.18
CA PRO A 150 -11.28 21.57 -18.31
C PRO A 150 -11.97 21.42 -16.94
N SER A 151 -12.82 22.37 -16.59
CA SER A 151 -13.68 22.29 -15.42
C SER A 151 -15.07 21.81 -15.85
N GLY A 152 -15.47 20.62 -15.41
CA GLY A 152 -16.80 20.10 -15.64
C GLY A 152 -17.91 20.94 -15.00
N TYR A 153 -17.59 21.64 -13.90
CA TYR A 153 -18.51 22.54 -13.20
C TYR A 153 -18.64 23.90 -13.91
N LEU A 154 -17.51 24.54 -14.22
CA LEU A 154 -17.49 25.87 -14.84
C LEU A 154 -17.67 25.80 -16.37
N LYS A 155 -17.64 24.62 -16.97
CA LYS A 155 -17.71 24.38 -18.42
C LYS A 155 -16.71 25.23 -19.24
N ARG A 156 -15.56 25.51 -18.66
CA ARG A 156 -14.43 26.23 -19.28
C ARG A 156 -13.13 25.70 -18.73
N ASP A 157 -12.05 26.03 -19.41
CA ASP A 157 -10.70 25.74 -18.91
C ASP A 157 -10.37 26.63 -17.72
N VAL A 158 -9.76 26.05 -16.72
CA VAL A 158 -9.27 26.74 -15.52
C VAL A 158 -7.78 26.50 -15.37
N SER A 159 -7.07 27.56 -15.03
CA SER A 159 -5.66 27.48 -14.65
C SER A 159 -5.52 26.88 -13.27
N GLY A 160 -4.44 26.19 -13.05
CA GLY A 160 -4.11 25.60 -11.76
C GLY A 160 -2.66 25.15 -11.72
N PHE A 161 -2.31 24.44 -10.67
CA PHE A 161 -0.96 23.98 -10.39
C PHE A 161 -0.98 22.47 -10.17
N ARG A 162 -0.04 21.78 -10.76
CA ARG A 162 0.20 20.35 -10.56
C ARG A 162 1.49 20.16 -9.80
N VAL A 163 1.40 19.45 -8.68
CA VAL A 163 2.55 18.89 -7.97
C VAL A 163 2.60 17.39 -8.26
N ARG A 164 3.72 16.88 -8.76
CA ARG A 164 3.86 15.48 -9.11
C ARG A 164 5.22 14.92 -8.71
N VAL A 165 5.20 13.75 -8.09
CA VAL A 165 6.37 12.92 -7.79
C VAL A 165 6.21 11.58 -8.47
N VAL A 166 7.23 11.17 -9.22
CA VAL A 166 7.30 9.82 -9.80
C VAL A 166 8.12 8.94 -8.86
N SER A 167 7.42 8.15 -8.06
CA SER A 167 7.98 7.18 -7.12
C SER A 167 6.98 6.07 -6.90
N SER A 168 7.33 4.84 -7.24
CA SER A 168 6.47 3.68 -6.96
C SER A 168 6.41 3.40 -5.46
N CYS A 169 7.49 3.63 -4.71
CA CYS A 169 7.54 3.46 -3.27
C CYS A 169 6.59 4.44 -2.56
N LEU A 170 6.59 5.74 -2.95
CA LEU A 170 5.66 6.71 -2.40
C LEU A 170 4.21 6.38 -2.77
N ALA A 171 3.95 5.99 -4.02
CA ALA A 171 2.61 5.60 -4.44
C ALA A 171 2.08 4.37 -3.67
N ASP A 172 2.94 3.39 -3.39
CA ASP A 172 2.59 2.22 -2.59
C ASP A 172 2.33 2.60 -1.13
N LEU A 173 3.15 3.50 -0.56
CA LEU A 173 2.98 4.04 0.79
C LEU A 173 1.64 4.76 0.93
N MET A 174 1.31 5.63 -0.01
CA MET A 174 0.05 6.36 -0.02
C MET A 174 -1.16 5.41 -0.14
N ARG A 175 -1.08 4.37 -0.97
CA ARG A 175 -2.13 3.35 -1.03
C ARG A 175 -2.27 2.58 0.28
N GLN A 176 -1.17 2.27 0.94
CA GLN A 176 -1.18 1.60 2.24
C GLN A 176 -1.85 2.46 3.31
N TYR A 177 -1.51 3.75 3.39
CA TYR A 177 -2.02 4.65 4.42
C TYR A 177 -3.43 5.15 4.13
N ALA A 178 -3.66 5.65 2.93
CA ALA A 178 -4.91 6.32 2.56
C ALA A 178 -5.83 5.48 1.66
N GLY A 179 -5.42 4.29 1.23
CA GLY A 179 -6.26 3.35 0.47
C GLY A 179 -6.36 3.62 -1.03
N GLY A 180 -6.33 4.85 -1.47
CA GLY A 180 -6.46 5.22 -2.88
C GLY A 180 -6.49 6.71 -3.09
N ASP A 181 -6.92 7.13 -4.28
CA ASP A 181 -7.00 8.53 -4.64
C ASP A 181 -8.34 9.18 -4.24
N ALA A 182 -8.30 10.48 -3.94
CA ALA A 182 -9.46 11.29 -3.57
C ALA A 182 -10.42 11.48 -4.75
N HIS A 183 -9.90 11.61 -5.96
CA HIS A 183 -10.71 11.87 -7.16
C HIS A 183 -11.78 10.79 -7.41
N HIS A 184 -11.47 9.53 -7.09
CA HIS A 184 -12.42 8.42 -7.19
C HIS A 184 -13.05 8.04 -5.85
N MET A 185 -12.90 8.86 -4.82
CA MET A 185 -13.41 8.61 -3.46
C MET A 185 -12.97 7.25 -2.89
N ARG A 186 -11.74 6.86 -3.19
CA ARG A 186 -11.13 5.59 -2.76
C ARG A 186 -10.28 5.74 -1.50
N GLN A 187 -10.11 6.98 -1.01
CA GLN A 187 -9.38 7.25 0.21
C GLN A 187 -10.12 6.69 1.43
N ARG A 188 -9.35 6.18 2.36
CA ARG A 188 -9.77 5.77 3.70
C ARG A 188 -9.09 6.67 4.72
N PHE A 189 -9.66 6.80 5.91
CA PHE A 189 -9.01 7.56 6.96
C PHE A 189 -7.62 6.96 7.27
N PRO A 190 -6.55 7.75 7.12
CA PRO A 190 -5.18 7.25 7.25
C PRO A 190 -4.77 7.15 8.72
N ARG A 191 -5.07 6.03 9.37
CA ARG A 191 -4.79 5.83 10.82
C ARG A 191 -3.35 6.11 11.23
N VAL A 192 -2.41 6.07 10.30
CA VAL A 192 -1.01 6.43 10.54
C VAL A 192 -0.84 7.85 11.11
N VAL A 193 -1.79 8.75 10.85
CA VAL A 193 -1.75 10.12 11.40
C VAL A 193 -2.05 10.18 12.91
N LEU A 194 -2.57 9.09 13.48
CA LEU A 194 -2.80 8.96 14.92
C LEU A 194 -1.55 8.55 15.71
N ARG A 195 -0.38 8.54 15.06
CA ARG A 195 0.87 8.22 15.73
C ARG A 195 1.30 9.29 16.75
N ASP A 196 1.10 10.56 16.44
CA ASP A 196 1.43 11.68 17.32
C ASP A 196 0.58 12.91 16.99
N PRO A 197 0.46 13.87 17.95
CA PRO A 197 -0.35 15.08 17.79
C PRO A 197 0.09 15.95 16.62
N GLU A 198 1.37 16.07 16.38
CA GLU A 198 1.94 16.94 15.35
C GLU A 198 1.60 16.42 13.96
N THR A 199 1.74 15.11 13.73
CA THR A 199 1.31 14.45 12.49
C THR A 199 -0.19 14.63 12.26
N PHE A 200 -1.01 14.51 13.29
CA PHE A 200 -2.45 14.68 13.14
C PHE A 200 -2.85 16.13 12.85
N GLU A 201 -2.21 17.10 13.48
CA GLU A 201 -2.43 18.53 13.19
C GLU A 201 -2.07 18.86 11.73
N GLY A 202 -0.92 18.36 11.26
CA GLY A 202 -0.54 18.48 9.86
C GLY A 202 -1.59 17.88 8.93
N PHE A 203 -2.10 16.69 9.25
CA PHE A 203 -3.15 16.05 8.47
C PHE A 203 -4.42 16.91 8.37
N LEU A 204 -4.87 17.46 9.49
CA LEU A 204 -6.05 18.33 9.51
C LEU A 204 -5.82 19.60 8.69
N ASP A 205 -4.63 20.20 8.78
CA ASP A 205 -4.31 21.40 8.01
C ASP A 205 -4.23 21.10 6.52
N GLY A 206 -3.54 20.03 6.12
CA GLY A 206 -3.44 19.65 4.71
C GLY A 206 -4.79 19.29 4.08
N TYR A 207 -5.66 18.62 4.82
CA TYR A 207 -7.03 18.34 4.37
C TYR A 207 -7.87 19.63 4.28
N THR A 208 -7.71 20.55 5.26
CA THR A 208 -8.45 21.81 5.31
C THR A 208 -8.09 22.74 4.15
N ASP A 209 -6.81 22.79 3.75
CA ASP A 209 -6.35 23.60 2.65
C ASP A 209 -6.94 23.13 1.29
N GLY A 210 -7.30 21.83 1.17
CA GLY A 210 -7.99 21.29 -0.01
C GLY A 210 -9.51 21.35 0.13
N ASP A 211 -10.09 20.48 0.93
CA ASP A 211 -11.53 20.27 1.08
C ASP A 211 -12.06 20.75 2.44
N GLY A 212 -11.59 21.90 2.89
CA GLY A 212 -12.00 22.40 4.20
C GLY A 212 -12.05 23.91 4.29
N TYR A 213 -12.36 24.37 5.49
CA TYR A 213 -12.40 25.77 5.84
C TYR A 213 -12.07 25.97 7.34
N ARG A 214 -11.13 26.86 7.64
CA ARG A 214 -10.83 27.30 9.02
C ARG A 214 -11.69 28.50 9.38
N SER A 215 -12.55 28.36 10.36
CA SER A 215 -13.42 29.44 10.77
C SER A 215 -12.67 30.52 11.54
N LYS A 216 -12.92 31.79 11.18
CA LYS A 216 -12.47 32.95 11.97
C LYS A 216 -13.41 33.29 13.15
N ARG A 217 -14.65 32.78 13.11
CA ARG A 217 -15.69 33.09 14.10
C ARG A 217 -15.70 32.15 15.29
N TRP A 218 -15.41 30.87 15.05
CA TRP A 218 -15.30 29.83 16.06
C TRP A 218 -13.99 29.10 15.88
N ARG A 219 -13.39 28.65 16.96
CA ARG A 219 -12.11 27.93 16.91
C ARG A 219 -12.31 26.52 16.43
N GLY A 220 -11.98 26.27 15.16
CA GLY A 220 -12.11 24.95 14.57
C GLY A 220 -12.08 24.95 13.04
N ARG A 221 -12.17 23.76 12.50
CA ARG A 221 -12.15 23.48 11.05
C ARG A 221 -13.47 22.86 10.64
N LEU A 222 -13.97 23.26 9.48
CA LEU A 222 -15.02 22.55 8.74
C LEU A 222 -14.35 21.71 7.66
N LEU A 223 -14.55 20.42 7.68
CA LEU A 223 -14.09 19.48 6.68
C LEU A 223 -15.28 19.02 5.84
N VAL A 224 -15.06 18.87 4.54
CA VAL A 224 -16.11 18.54 3.57
C VAL A 224 -15.65 17.35 2.73
N SER A 225 -16.53 16.40 2.48
CA SER A 225 -16.27 15.31 1.53
C SER A 225 -17.54 14.66 1.03
N ALA A 226 -17.54 14.19 -0.20
CA ALA A 226 -18.53 13.25 -0.69
C ALA A 226 -18.25 11.80 -0.25
N ASN A 227 -17.05 11.51 0.27
CA ASN A 227 -16.68 10.21 0.82
C ASN A 227 -17.17 10.08 2.26
N VAL A 228 -18.42 9.64 2.42
CA VAL A 228 -19.08 9.45 3.71
C VAL A 228 -18.31 8.52 4.64
N PRO A 229 -17.83 7.33 4.22
CA PRO A 229 -17.06 6.44 5.09
C PRO A 229 -15.80 7.10 5.66
N PHE A 230 -15.07 7.87 4.86
CA PHE A 230 -13.88 8.59 5.28
C PHE A 230 -14.18 9.61 6.39
N LEU A 231 -15.17 10.50 6.17
CA LEU A 231 -15.55 11.50 7.17
C LEU A 231 -16.17 10.88 8.41
N SER A 232 -16.93 9.80 8.28
CA SER A 232 -17.53 9.10 9.42
C SER A 232 -16.47 8.49 10.33
N GLU A 233 -15.43 7.87 9.74
CA GLU A 233 -14.31 7.32 10.52
C GLU A 233 -13.51 8.43 11.21
N LEU A 234 -13.21 9.53 10.50
CA LEU A 234 -12.57 10.69 11.09
C LEU A 234 -13.41 11.28 12.23
N ALA A 235 -14.72 11.43 12.04
CA ALA A 235 -15.64 11.94 13.08
C ALA A 235 -15.62 11.07 14.35
N HIS A 236 -15.61 9.75 14.17
CA HIS A 236 -15.50 8.81 15.28
C HIS A 236 -14.18 9.00 16.05
N VAL A 237 -13.07 9.13 15.32
CA VAL A 237 -11.74 9.34 15.91
C VAL A 237 -11.67 10.65 16.70
N VAL A 238 -12.19 11.75 16.15
CA VAL A 238 -12.14 13.07 16.81
C VAL A 238 -13.28 13.29 17.81
N GLY A 239 -14.19 12.34 17.96
CA GLY A 239 -15.36 12.51 18.83
C GLY A 239 -16.30 13.64 18.39
N ALA A 240 -16.27 14.02 17.11
CA ALA A 240 -17.04 15.12 16.57
C ALA A 240 -18.37 14.66 15.99
N ARG A 241 -19.33 15.59 15.97
CA ARG A 241 -20.63 15.33 15.35
C ARG A 241 -20.49 15.34 13.83
N PHE A 242 -20.82 14.24 13.20
CA PHE A 242 -20.87 14.08 11.75
C PHE A 242 -22.29 14.38 11.24
N THR A 243 -22.38 15.18 10.17
CA THR A 243 -23.62 15.49 9.49
C THR A 243 -23.55 14.93 8.06
N PRO A 244 -24.16 13.77 7.81
CA PRO A 244 -24.22 13.21 6.45
C PRO A 244 -25.07 14.08 5.55
N ALA A 245 -24.65 14.24 4.30
CA ALA A 245 -25.46 14.97 3.30
C ALA A 245 -26.64 14.14 2.82
N ALA A 246 -27.78 14.78 2.67
CA ALA A 246 -28.89 14.24 1.90
C ALA A 246 -28.61 14.42 0.41
N HIS A 247 -28.72 13.37 -0.38
CA HIS A 247 -28.63 13.33 -1.84
C HIS A 247 -27.57 14.24 -2.52
N ARG A 248 -26.45 13.68 -2.96
CA ARG A 248 -25.44 14.29 -3.84
C ARG A 248 -24.70 15.53 -3.30
N SER A 249 -24.98 15.97 -2.11
CA SER A 249 -24.25 17.04 -1.45
C SER A 249 -23.06 16.47 -0.68
N ALA A 250 -22.02 17.27 -0.45
CA ALA A 250 -20.90 16.85 0.37
C ALA A 250 -21.29 16.81 1.85
N SER A 251 -20.84 15.78 2.56
CA SER A 251 -20.99 15.67 4.02
C SER A 251 -20.04 16.62 4.73
N HIS A 252 -20.40 17.02 5.94
CA HIS A 252 -19.67 18.00 6.72
C HIS A 252 -19.27 17.46 8.09
N LEU A 253 -18.06 17.80 8.50
CA LEU A 253 -17.51 17.51 9.80
C LEU A 253 -16.91 18.77 10.42
N VAL A 254 -17.32 19.10 11.63
CA VAL A 254 -16.75 20.20 12.42
C VAL A 254 -15.78 19.64 13.43
N VAL A 255 -14.52 20.04 13.34
CA VAL A 255 -13.43 19.66 14.24
C VAL A 255 -13.00 20.89 15.04
N ALA A 256 -13.16 20.85 16.37
CA ALA A 256 -12.72 21.92 17.25
C ALA A 256 -11.19 21.95 17.38
N ASP A 257 -10.61 23.14 17.56
CA ASP A 257 -9.14 23.27 17.77
C ASP A 257 -8.69 22.71 19.14
N SER A 258 -9.63 22.47 20.08
CA SER A 258 -9.31 21.84 21.37
C SER A 258 -9.12 20.33 21.29
N TRP A 259 -9.34 19.72 20.16
CA TRP A 259 -9.07 18.34 19.94
C TRP A 259 -7.58 18.16 19.55
N PRO A 260 -6.86 17.15 19.99
CA PRO A 260 -7.33 15.85 20.46
C PRO A 260 -7.25 15.64 21.97
N SER A 261 -8.08 14.73 22.47
CA SER A 261 -7.97 14.26 23.85
C SER A 261 -6.71 13.38 24.03
N ARG A 262 -6.10 13.45 25.23
CA ARG A 262 -4.95 12.61 25.59
C ARG A 262 -5.32 11.13 25.47
N GLY A 263 -4.42 10.33 24.92
CA GLY A 263 -4.58 8.86 24.79
C GLY A 263 -5.00 8.36 23.40
N THR A 264 -5.27 9.26 22.46
CA THR A 264 -5.61 8.87 21.07
C THR A 264 -4.38 8.47 20.23
N PHE A 265 -3.17 8.90 20.66
CA PHE A 265 -1.94 8.74 19.89
C PHE A 265 -1.13 7.53 20.36
N THR A 266 -0.83 6.64 19.43
CA THR A 266 -0.14 5.38 19.68
C THR A 266 0.92 5.11 18.61
N PRO A 267 2.14 5.69 18.74
CA PRO A 267 3.20 5.57 17.74
C PRO A 267 3.54 4.12 17.36
N GLU A 268 3.51 3.22 18.34
CA GLU A 268 3.86 1.81 18.19
C GLU A 268 2.83 1.05 17.32
N GLN A 269 1.58 1.48 17.33
CA GLN A 269 0.50 0.88 16.54
C GLN A 269 0.49 1.40 15.08
N HIS A 270 1.21 2.49 14.82
CA HIS A 270 1.22 3.16 13.52
C HIS A 270 2.65 3.35 12.98
N PRO A 271 3.37 2.27 12.67
CA PRO A 271 4.73 2.36 12.15
C PRO A 271 4.75 3.02 10.77
N LEU A 272 5.79 3.81 10.50
CA LEU A 272 6.02 4.47 9.19
C LEU A 272 6.67 3.54 8.16
N GLN A 273 6.57 2.26 8.32
CA GLN A 273 7.20 1.30 7.42
C GLN A 273 6.21 0.87 6.33
N LEU A 274 6.69 0.86 5.10
CA LEU A 274 5.93 0.24 4.01
C LEU A 274 5.83 -1.27 4.27
N LYS A 275 4.60 -1.78 4.31
CA LYS A 275 4.36 -3.21 4.28
C LYS A 275 4.74 -3.72 2.89
N GLU A 276 5.77 -4.56 2.84
CA GLU A 276 6.27 -5.10 1.58
C GLU A 276 5.52 -6.34 1.14
N SER A 277 4.74 -6.92 2.05
CA SER A 277 3.85 -8.04 1.76
C SER A 277 2.39 -7.70 2.03
N THR A 278 1.52 -8.41 1.33
CA THR A 278 0.07 -8.39 1.49
C THR A 278 -0.46 -9.81 1.47
N TRP A 279 -1.77 -9.96 1.49
CA TRP A 279 -2.44 -11.25 1.39
C TRP A 279 -3.14 -11.36 0.03
N ALA A 280 -3.10 -12.54 -0.56
CA ALA A 280 -3.78 -12.88 -1.80
C ALA A 280 -4.74 -14.04 -1.56
N GLU A 281 -5.97 -13.93 -2.03
CA GLU A 281 -6.93 -15.03 -1.95
C GLU A 281 -6.57 -16.14 -2.94
N VAL A 282 -6.59 -17.38 -2.48
CA VAL A 282 -6.46 -18.57 -3.33
C VAL A 282 -7.84 -18.94 -3.83
N ARG A 283 -8.14 -18.56 -5.06
CA ARG A 283 -9.44 -18.77 -5.68
C ARG A 283 -9.67 -20.20 -6.12
N ARG A 284 -8.61 -20.90 -6.50
CA ARG A 284 -8.70 -22.25 -7.02
C ARG A 284 -7.39 -23.00 -6.94
N VAL A 285 -7.46 -24.29 -6.67
CA VAL A 285 -6.37 -25.25 -6.76
C VAL A 285 -6.74 -26.32 -7.80
N ARG A 286 -5.87 -26.53 -8.80
CA ARG A 286 -6.12 -27.48 -9.89
C ARG A 286 -5.02 -28.52 -9.92
N LEU A 287 -5.39 -29.79 -9.80
CA LEU A 287 -4.47 -30.88 -10.04
C LEU A 287 -4.17 -31.01 -11.53
N ARG A 288 -2.89 -31.12 -11.87
CA ARG A 288 -2.43 -31.30 -13.23
C ARG A 288 -1.48 -32.50 -13.32
N GLY A 289 -1.63 -33.29 -14.37
CA GLY A 289 -0.70 -34.36 -14.72
C GLY A 289 -1.16 -35.79 -14.51
N ALA A 290 -2.41 -36.02 -14.05
CA ALA A 290 -2.94 -37.37 -13.93
C ALA A 290 -2.87 -38.17 -15.24
N GLU A 291 -2.97 -37.49 -16.39
CA GLU A 291 -2.95 -38.09 -17.74
C GLU A 291 -1.65 -37.81 -18.50
N SER A 292 -0.65 -37.15 -17.87
CA SER A 292 0.59 -36.80 -18.56
C SER A 292 1.51 -38.02 -18.69
N PRO A 293 1.96 -38.39 -19.92
CA PRO A 293 2.90 -39.50 -20.11
C PRO A 293 4.30 -39.20 -19.56
N LYS A 294 4.64 -37.92 -19.33
CA LYS A 294 5.96 -37.51 -18.86
C LYS A 294 5.86 -36.92 -17.44
N PRO A 295 6.74 -37.35 -16.51
CA PRO A 295 6.79 -36.78 -15.18
C PRO A 295 7.25 -35.32 -15.23
N PHE A 296 6.77 -34.52 -14.29
CA PHE A 296 7.25 -33.17 -14.03
C PHE A 296 8.56 -33.22 -13.25
N THR A 297 9.46 -32.31 -13.56
CA THR A 297 10.68 -32.10 -12.79
C THR A 297 10.49 -30.94 -11.85
N LEU A 298 10.55 -31.19 -10.55
CA LEU A 298 10.53 -30.17 -9.52
C LEU A 298 11.94 -29.96 -8.96
N TYR A 299 12.17 -28.75 -8.45
CA TYR A 299 13.43 -28.34 -7.88
C TYR A 299 13.20 -27.97 -6.40
N SER A 300 13.98 -28.60 -5.55
CA SER A 300 13.99 -28.42 -4.10
C SER A 300 15.21 -27.60 -3.73
N TYR A 301 15.05 -26.63 -2.81
CA TYR A 301 16.12 -25.76 -2.36
C TYR A 301 16.28 -25.84 -0.84
N ARG A 302 17.49 -26.08 -0.37
CA ARG A 302 17.84 -25.73 1.02
C ARG A 302 18.28 -24.28 1.04
N LEU A 303 17.81 -23.56 2.04
CA LEU A 303 17.95 -22.12 2.12
C LEU A 303 18.46 -21.72 3.51
N ASP A 304 19.29 -20.66 3.57
CA ASP A 304 19.82 -20.10 4.79
C ASP A 304 19.87 -18.57 4.67
N PRO A 305 19.46 -17.78 5.66
CA PRO A 305 18.91 -18.18 6.97
C PRO A 305 17.40 -18.48 6.99
N TYR A 306 16.68 -18.15 5.93
CA TYR A 306 15.21 -18.31 5.88
C TYR A 306 14.81 -19.51 5.04
N PRO A 307 13.96 -20.43 5.55
CA PRO A 307 13.61 -21.66 4.86
C PRO A 307 12.59 -21.49 3.71
N GLY A 308 11.98 -20.31 3.59
CA GLY A 308 11.01 -19.99 2.54
C GLY A 308 11.62 -19.18 1.40
N PHE A 309 10.91 -19.12 0.28
CA PHE A 309 11.25 -18.31 -0.88
C PHE A 309 9.99 -17.88 -1.65
N LEU A 310 10.11 -16.86 -2.50
CA LEU A 310 8.97 -16.35 -3.26
C LEU A 310 8.84 -17.07 -4.60
N VAL A 311 7.67 -17.66 -4.84
CA VAL A 311 7.26 -18.22 -6.13
C VAL A 311 6.23 -17.28 -6.77
N ASN A 312 6.61 -16.57 -7.81
CA ASN A 312 5.78 -15.52 -8.42
C ASN A 312 5.20 -14.51 -7.40
N GLY A 313 5.98 -14.19 -6.37
CA GLY A 313 5.60 -13.30 -5.29
C GLY A 313 4.95 -13.98 -4.07
N HIS A 314 4.52 -15.21 -4.17
CA HIS A 314 3.92 -15.96 -3.05
C HIS A 314 4.97 -16.64 -2.20
N LEU A 315 4.86 -16.48 -0.87
CA LEU A 315 5.75 -17.16 0.07
C LEU A 315 5.44 -18.66 0.08
N ALA A 316 6.45 -19.41 -0.25
CA ALA A 316 6.39 -20.87 -0.27
C ALA A 316 7.61 -21.48 0.42
N ARG A 317 7.45 -22.65 0.97
CA ARG A 317 8.57 -23.47 1.46
C ARG A 317 8.29 -24.94 1.24
N GLN A 318 9.32 -25.73 1.32
CA GLN A 318 9.21 -27.18 1.28
C GLN A 318 8.79 -27.75 2.63
N PRO A 319 8.14 -28.90 2.68
CA PRO A 319 7.62 -29.48 3.92
C PRO A 319 8.70 -29.98 4.89
N TRP A 320 10.00 -30.01 4.52
CA TRP A 320 11.12 -30.42 5.36
C TRP A 320 12.20 -29.36 5.52
#